data_c0ee7cfd50fcfc70fbb85e1226076422
#
_entry.id   c0ee7cfd50fcfc70fbb85e1226076422
#
_cell.length_a   1.000
_cell.length_b   1.000
_cell.length_c   1.000
_cell.angle_alpha   90.00
_cell.angle_beta   90.00
_cell.angle_gamma   90.00
#
_symmetry.space_group_name_H-M   'P 1'
#
loop_
_entity.id
_entity.type
_entity.pdbx_description
1 polymer ?
#
loop_
_entity_poly.entity_id
_entity_poly.type
_entity_poly.pdbx_seq_one_letter_code
_entity_poly.pdbx_strand_id
1 'polypeptide(L)'
;MSLVAALRNRQPGAPFWRGVAWQTLQVLAWYVLWGVFRGRAWGQNRIPDTGPVLMLANHQSFLDPILMGYGCGKRHFYSLGRSTLYDKRWSAFMGRMTNSIPVEQGAGDVAAMKKCIDVLKDGQALAMFPEGSRTPDHRVQPFQTGAMLVIKRARPQVVPVAVEGPFQAWPRSRKFPKLWGQRVGIMYGEPVAAETLLAMKPAEAMEMLRQRVDTMRRDLADKLGLDPDAYDAEAADRVRAKDAAWEAQQKAKRAGVGSPAS
;
A
#
# COMPACT_ATOMS: atom_id res chain seq x y z
N MET A 1 19.92 -6.45 23.92
CA MET A 1 19.48 -5.12 23.46
C MET A 1 18.20 -4.78 24.20
N SER A 2 18.11 -3.61 24.86
CA SER A 2 16.89 -3.26 25.62
C SER A 2 15.70 -3.05 24.69
N LEU A 3 14.46 -3.30 25.17
CA LEU A 3 13.21 -3.07 24.41
C LEU A 3 13.12 -1.64 23.87
N VAL A 4 13.60 -0.67 24.66
CA VAL A 4 13.66 0.75 24.30
C VAL A 4 14.59 0.99 23.12
N ALA A 5 15.76 0.37 23.09
CA ALA A 5 16.70 0.47 21.97
C ALA A 5 16.12 -0.19 20.71
N ALA A 6 15.45 -1.33 20.85
CA ALA A 6 14.78 -2.01 19.74
C ALA A 6 13.67 -1.15 19.13
N LEU A 7 12.85 -0.50 19.94
CA LEU A 7 11.77 0.41 19.45
C LEU A 7 12.33 1.67 18.78
N ARG A 8 13.42 2.25 19.30
CA ARG A 8 14.08 3.41 18.68
C ARG A 8 14.69 3.10 17.32
N ASN A 9 15.27 1.91 17.17
CA ASN A 9 15.88 1.48 15.90
C ASN A 9 14.84 1.23 14.79
N ARG A 10 13.58 0.97 15.13
CA ARG A 10 12.51 0.75 14.14
C ARG A 10 12.09 2.02 13.40
N GLN A 11 12.27 3.19 14.03
CA GLN A 11 11.98 4.50 13.43
C GLN A 11 12.98 5.56 13.95
N PRO A 12 14.21 5.59 13.42
CA PRO A 12 15.22 6.57 13.81
C PRO A 12 14.70 8.00 13.65
N GLY A 13 14.97 8.86 14.64
CA GLY A 13 14.58 10.28 14.63
C GLY A 13 13.13 10.58 15.04
N ALA A 14 12.27 9.57 15.23
CA ALA A 14 10.91 9.79 15.72
C ALA A 14 10.86 9.85 17.27
N PRO A 15 9.91 10.63 17.85
CA PRO A 15 9.66 10.60 19.29
C PRO A 15 9.30 9.19 19.77
N PHE A 16 9.82 8.78 20.91
CA PHE A 16 9.63 7.44 21.49
C PHE A 16 8.15 7.00 21.57
N TRP A 17 7.27 7.90 21.98
CA TRP A 17 5.84 7.62 22.12
C TRP A 17 5.17 7.24 20.75
N ARG A 18 5.67 7.76 19.62
CA ARG A 18 5.19 7.36 18.28
C ARG A 18 5.56 5.91 17.98
N GLY A 19 6.76 5.49 18.35
CA GLY A 19 7.16 4.10 18.24
C GLY A 19 6.28 3.15 19.05
N VAL A 20 5.95 3.57 20.29
CA VAL A 20 5.04 2.81 21.16
C VAL A 20 3.63 2.75 20.55
N ALA A 21 3.08 3.89 20.11
CA ALA A 21 1.76 3.95 19.49
C ALA A 21 1.67 3.08 18.22
N TRP A 22 2.67 3.16 17.35
CA TRP A 22 2.76 2.29 16.17
C TRP A 22 2.78 0.81 16.57
N GLN A 23 3.61 0.43 17.53
CA GLN A 23 3.70 -0.96 17.98
C GLN A 23 2.37 -1.45 18.57
N THR A 24 1.67 -0.62 19.34
CA THR A 24 0.35 -0.95 19.89
C THR A 24 -0.66 -1.17 18.76
N LEU A 25 -0.72 -0.26 17.78
CA LEU A 25 -1.60 -0.41 16.61
C LEU A 25 -1.26 -1.66 15.79
N GLN A 26 0.03 -1.97 15.63
CA GLN A 26 0.49 -3.17 14.93
C GLN A 26 0.06 -4.45 15.66
N VAL A 27 0.19 -4.49 16.98
CA VAL A 27 -0.25 -5.63 17.80
C VAL A 27 -1.77 -5.82 17.72
N LEU A 28 -2.54 -4.73 17.83
CA LEU A 28 -4.00 -4.77 17.66
C LEU A 28 -4.39 -5.26 16.25
N ALA A 29 -3.74 -4.71 15.22
CA ALA A 29 -3.96 -5.15 13.84
C ALA A 29 -3.60 -6.64 13.68
N TRP A 30 -2.53 -7.10 14.34
CA TRP A 30 -2.13 -8.51 14.32
C TRP A 30 -3.23 -9.42 14.89
N TYR A 31 -3.79 -9.08 16.06
CA TYR A 31 -4.88 -9.87 16.66
C TYR A 31 -6.14 -9.88 15.80
N VAL A 32 -6.51 -8.72 15.23
CA VAL A 32 -7.67 -8.62 14.33
C VAL A 32 -7.45 -9.43 13.05
N LEU A 33 -6.33 -9.27 12.39
CA LEU A 33 -6.06 -9.98 11.14
C LEU A 33 -5.93 -11.48 11.37
N TRP A 34 -5.23 -11.89 12.44
CA TRP A 34 -5.07 -13.30 12.79
C TRP A 34 -6.39 -13.94 13.22
N GLY A 35 -7.12 -13.30 14.14
CA GLY A 35 -8.34 -13.87 14.75
C GLY A 35 -9.57 -13.81 13.85
N VAL A 36 -9.78 -12.68 13.15
CA VAL A 36 -10.97 -12.45 12.33
C VAL A 36 -10.76 -12.93 10.89
N PHE A 37 -9.59 -12.61 10.31
CA PHE A 37 -9.31 -12.83 8.88
C PHE A 37 -8.33 -13.97 8.63
N ARG A 38 -7.96 -14.75 9.66
CA ARG A 38 -6.97 -15.84 9.54
C ARG A 38 -5.72 -15.39 8.78
N GLY A 39 -5.25 -14.18 9.08
CA GLY A 39 -4.15 -13.51 8.40
C GLY A 39 -2.84 -14.29 8.47
N ARG A 40 -2.12 -14.35 7.38
CA ARG A 40 -0.80 -14.99 7.29
C ARG A 40 0.18 -14.11 6.53
N ALA A 41 1.47 -14.23 6.89
CA ALA A 41 2.54 -13.48 6.23
C ALA A 41 3.71 -14.38 5.88
N TRP A 42 4.32 -14.15 4.71
CA TRP A 42 5.46 -14.89 4.21
C TRP A 42 6.57 -13.95 3.72
N GLY A 43 7.80 -14.39 3.82
CA GLY A 43 8.96 -13.66 3.29
C GLY A 43 9.34 -12.41 4.08
N GLN A 44 8.91 -12.26 5.34
CA GLN A 44 9.22 -11.08 6.16
C GLN A 44 10.74 -10.87 6.37
N ASN A 45 11.51 -11.94 6.31
CA ASN A 45 12.99 -11.92 6.41
C ASN A 45 13.66 -11.29 5.18
N ARG A 46 12.92 -11.10 4.08
CA ARG A 46 13.41 -10.45 2.85
C ARG A 46 13.37 -8.93 2.92
N ILE A 47 12.69 -8.38 3.92
CA ILE A 47 12.67 -6.93 4.13
C ILE A 47 14.02 -6.53 4.74
N PRO A 48 14.84 -5.68 4.08
CA PRO A 48 16.10 -5.22 4.64
C PRO A 48 15.90 -4.51 6.00
N ASP A 49 16.69 -4.86 6.99
CA ASP A 49 16.56 -4.31 8.35
C ASP A 49 16.94 -2.82 8.43
N THR A 50 17.79 -2.35 7.52
CA THR A 50 18.32 -0.97 7.48
C THR A 50 18.35 -0.43 6.04
N GLY A 51 18.59 0.87 5.92
CA GLY A 51 18.70 1.55 4.64
C GLY A 51 17.34 1.83 3.97
N PRO A 52 17.34 2.51 2.83
CA PRO A 52 16.11 2.86 2.10
C PRO A 52 15.45 1.62 1.51
N VAL A 53 14.17 1.41 1.83
CA VAL A 53 13.36 0.29 1.31
C VAL A 53 12.07 0.82 0.72
N LEU A 54 11.81 0.51 -0.53
CA LEU A 54 10.55 0.79 -1.20
C LEU A 54 9.77 -0.52 -1.40
N MET A 55 8.68 -0.68 -0.67
CA MET A 55 7.75 -1.80 -0.83
C MET A 55 6.70 -1.44 -1.88
N LEU A 56 6.65 -2.17 -2.99
CA LEU A 56 5.65 -1.99 -4.05
C LEU A 56 4.65 -3.13 -4.01
N ALA A 57 3.40 -2.80 -3.70
CA ALA A 57 2.33 -3.79 -3.49
C ALA A 57 1.16 -3.59 -4.47
N ASN A 58 0.45 -4.68 -4.81
CA ASN A 58 -0.88 -4.58 -5.40
C ASN A 58 -1.90 -4.04 -4.39
N HIS A 59 -2.98 -3.44 -4.88
CA HIS A 59 -3.95 -2.73 -4.03
C HIS A 59 -5.37 -3.26 -4.22
N GLN A 60 -5.83 -4.08 -3.27
CA GLN A 60 -7.13 -4.73 -3.32
C GLN A 60 -8.18 -4.06 -2.41
N SER A 61 -7.75 -3.51 -1.26
CA SER A 61 -8.67 -3.22 -0.16
C SER A 61 -8.18 -2.08 0.73
N PHE A 62 -9.07 -1.60 1.59
CA PHE A 62 -8.70 -0.78 2.75
C PHE A 62 -7.86 -1.55 3.79
N LEU A 63 -7.88 -2.88 3.75
CA LEU A 63 -7.09 -3.72 4.65
C LEU A 63 -5.61 -3.80 4.26
N ASP A 64 -5.23 -3.46 3.03
CA ASP A 64 -3.87 -3.68 2.53
C ASP A 64 -2.79 -2.95 3.35
N PRO A 65 -2.93 -1.66 3.72
CA PRO A 65 -1.94 -0.99 4.57
C PRO A 65 -1.84 -1.62 5.96
N ILE A 66 -2.96 -2.13 6.49
CA ILE A 66 -3.01 -2.81 7.79
C ILE A 66 -2.30 -4.16 7.68
N LEU A 67 -2.53 -4.89 6.59
CA LEU A 67 -1.90 -6.17 6.31
C LEU A 67 -0.39 -6.02 6.07
N MET A 68 0.03 -4.92 5.43
CA MET A 68 1.46 -4.58 5.34
C MET A 68 2.07 -4.34 6.73
N GLY A 69 1.37 -3.65 7.62
CA GLY A 69 1.79 -3.48 9.02
C GLY A 69 1.86 -4.79 9.79
N TYR A 70 0.94 -5.71 9.54
CA TYR A 70 0.93 -7.05 10.10
C TYR A 70 2.15 -7.86 9.68
N GLY A 71 2.53 -7.82 8.41
CA GLY A 71 3.67 -8.57 7.87
C GLY A 71 5.03 -7.92 8.15
N CYS A 72 5.10 -6.59 8.20
CA CYS A 72 6.35 -5.83 8.40
C CYS A 72 6.68 -5.67 9.88
N GLY A 73 6.95 -6.79 10.59
CA GLY A 73 7.20 -6.80 12.03
C GLY A 73 8.48 -6.10 12.50
N LYS A 74 9.49 -5.97 11.62
CA LYS A 74 10.83 -5.49 11.99
C LYS A 74 11.01 -3.98 11.84
N ARG A 75 10.27 -3.33 10.94
CA ARG A 75 10.44 -1.91 10.62
C ARG A 75 9.10 -1.19 10.58
N HIS A 76 9.10 0.04 11.04
CA HIS A 76 8.03 0.98 10.73
C HIS A 76 8.21 1.45 9.28
N PHE A 77 7.12 1.76 8.62
CA PHE A 77 7.15 2.29 7.26
C PHE A 77 6.21 3.48 7.10
N TYR A 78 6.48 4.27 6.10
CA TYR A 78 5.58 5.31 5.61
C TYR A 78 4.69 4.75 4.50
N SER A 79 3.50 5.31 4.34
CA SER A 79 2.59 4.97 3.24
C SER A 79 1.92 6.21 2.68
N LEU A 80 1.39 6.14 1.47
CA LEU A 80 0.60 7.23 0.91
C LEU A 80 -0.87 7.04 1.23
N GLY A 81 -1.53 8.11 1.65
CA GLY A 81 -2.97 8.14 1.90
C GLY A 81 -3.62 9.34 1.23
N ARG A 82 -4.85 9.19 0.73
CA ARG A 82 -5.58 10.32 0.12
C ARG A 82 -5.66 11.49 1.09
N SER A 83 -5.47 12.73 0.60
CA SER A 83 -5.62 13.95 1.38
C SER A 83 -7.00 14.04 2.06
N THR A 84 -8.07 13.61 1.39
CA THR A 84 -9.43 13.58 1.95
C THR A 84 -9.61 12.70 3.19
N LEU A 85 -8.70 11.76 3.44
CA LEU A 85 -8.70 10.98 4.69
C LEU A 85 -8.30 11.84 5.90
N TYR A 86 -7.74 13.02 5.67
CA TYR A 86 -7.25 13.93 6.73
C TYR A 86 -8.23 15.07 7.03
N ASP A 87 -9.36 15.16 6.35
CA ASP A 87 -10.36 16.23 6.55
C ASP A 87 -11.00 16.15 7.94
N LYS A 88 -11.07 14.96 8.53
CA LYS A 88 -11.59 14.77 9.89
C LYS A 88 -10.44 14.69 10.89
N ARG A 89 -10.57 15.37 12.03
CA ARG A 89 -9.54 15.41 13.11
C ARG A 89 -9.07 14.02 13.54
N TRP A 90 -10.00 13.05 13.65
CA TRP A 90 -9.68 11.67 14.01
C TRP A 90 -8.82 10.97 12.92
N SER A 91 -9.23 11.03 11.68
CA SER A 91 -8.47 10.39 10.60
C SER A 91 -7.13 11.07 10.32
N ALA A 92 -7.04 12.39 10.52
CA ALA A 92 -5.77 13.10 10.49
C ALA A 92 -4.84 12.66 11.63
N PHE A 93 -5.38 12.42 12.83
CA PHE A 93 -4.62 11.87 13.95
C PHE A 93 -4.12 10.45 13.62
N MET A 94 -4.99 9.57 13.12
CA MET A 94 -4.61 8.21 12.71
C MET A 94 -3.56 8.20 11.60
N GLY A 95 -3.69 9.07 10.59
CA GLY A 95 -2.71 9.21 9.52
C GLY A 95 -1.31 9.58 10.05
N ARG A 96 -1.26 10.51 11.02
CA ARG A 96 0.00 10.87 11.71
C ARG A 96 0.57 9.72 12.52
N MET A 97 -0.27 8.92 13.18
CA MET A 97 0.15 7.75 13.95
C MET A 97 0.69 6.64 13.06
N THR A 98 0.16 6.47 11.85
CA THR A 98 0.55 5.44 10.90
C THR A 98 1.57 5.90 9.87
N ASN A 99 2.26 7.05 10.09
CA ASN A 99 3.24 7.62 9.15
C ASN A 99 2.70 7.78 7.73
N SER A 100 1.43 8.10 7.59
CA SER A 100 0.82 8.26 6.28
C SER A 100 1.12 9.65 5.70
N ILE A 101 1.58 9.69 4.46
CA ILE A 101 1.86 10.90 3.68
C ILE A 101 0.61 11.24 2.90
N PRO A 102 -0.03 12.41 3.13
CA PRO A 102 -1.20 12.81 2.36
C PRO A 102 -0.82 13.05 0.90
N VAL A 103 -1.66 12.56 -0.02
CA VAL A 103 -1.49 12.74 -1.48
C VAL A 103 -2.80 13.19 -2.11
N GLU A 104 -2.72 14.17 -2.99
CA GLU A 104 -3.85 14.61 -3.81
C GLU A 104 -4.01 13.73 -5.04
N GLN A 105 -5.25 13.24 -5.27
CA GLN A 105 -5.53 12.40 -6.44
C GLN A 105 -5.67 13.23 -7.72
N GLY A 106 -5.10 12.71 -8.80
CA GLY A 106 -5.35 13.18 -10.18
C GLY A 106 -4.48 14.35 -10.66
N ALA A 107 -3.59 14.88 -9.86
CA ALA A 107 -2.46 15.68 -10.32
C ALA A 107 -1.20 14.99 -9.78
N GLY A 108 -0.11 14.97 -10.55
CA GLY A 108 1.15 14.50 -10.02
C GLY A 108 1.52 15.36 -8.80
N ASP A 109 1.22 14.86 -7.60
CA ASP A 109 1.50 15.59 -6.36
C ASP A 109 3.01 15.61 -6.11
N VAL A 110 3.65 16.66 -6.62
CA VAL A 110 5.11 16.87 -6.52
C VAL A 110 5.55 16.93 -5.06
N ALA A 111 4.73 17.51 -4.17
CA ALA A 111 5.06 17.62 -2.76
C ALA A 111 5.05 16.25 -2.07
N ALA A 112 4.04 15.42 -2.34
CA ALA A 112 3.99 14.07 -1.82
C ALA A 112 5.13 13.21 -2.36
N MET A 113 5.46 13.32 -3.67
CA MET A 113 6.59 12.60 -4.27
C MET A 113 7.93 13.04 -3.68
N LYS A 114 8.12 14.35 -3.45
CA LYS A 114 9.29 14.85 -2.74
C LYS A 114 9.40 14.26 -1.34
N LYS A 115 8.29 14.22 -0.58
CA LYS A 115 8.27 13.64 0.75
C LYS A 115 8.60 12.15 0.75
N CYS A 116 8.14 11.39 -0.24
CA CYS A 116 8.51 9.98 -0.43
C CYS A 116 10.02 9.81 -0.64
N ILE A 117 10.62 10.67 -1.47
CA ILE A 117 12.07 10.66 -1.74
C ILE A 117 12.85 11.00 -0.46
N ASP A 118 12.43 12.03 0.29
CA ASP A 118 13.08 12.44 1.53
C ASP A 118 13.04 11.33 2.57
N VAL A 119 11.89 10.70 2.78
CA VAL A 119 11.72 9.56 3.70
C VAL A 119 12.68 8.41 3.36
N LEU A 120 12.82 8.08 2.08
CA LEU A 120 13.75 7.02 1.66
C LEU A 120 15.20 7.44 1.83
N LYS A 121 15.57 8.69 1.51
CA LYS A 121 16.93 9.22 1.72
C LYS A 121 17.34 9.25 3.19
N ASP A 122 16.36 9.40 4.09
CA ASP A 122 16.55 9.27 5.53
C ASP A 122 16.69 7.80 5.99
N GLY A 123 16.84 6.86 5.03
CA GLY A 123 17.01 5.44 5.32
C GLY A 123 15.74 4.73 5.82
N GLN A 124 14.57 5.35 5.67
CA GLN A 124 13.29 4.79 6.11
C GLN A 124 12.70 3.82 5.07
N ALA A 125 11.68 3.07 5.50
CA ALA A 125 10.88 2.24 4.61
C ALA A 125 9.63 3.00 4.14
N LEU A 126 9.28 2.82 2.86
CA LEU A 126 8.09 3.39 2.24
C LEU A 126 7.29 2.30 1.56
N ALA A 127 5.97 2.29 1.76
CA ALA A 127 5.03 1.45 1.04
C ALA A 127 4.27 2.26 0.00
N MET A 128 4.22 1.76 -1.22
CA MET A 128 3.45 2.36 -2.32
C MET A 128 2.60 1.31 -3.02
N PHE A 129 1.44 1.75 -3.48
CA PHE A 129 0.56 0.99 -4.36
C PHE A 129 0.62 1.63 -5.75
N PRO A 130 1.50 1.14 -6.64
CA PRO A 130 1.77 1.79 -7.93
C PRO A 130 0.61 1.73 -8.91
N GLU A 131 -0.46 0.98 -8.61
CA GLU A 131 -1.72 0.99 -9.33
C GLU A 131 -2.45 2.35 -9.23
N GLY A 132 -2.15 3.16 -8.17
CA GLY A 132 -2.76 4.47 -7.93
C GLY A 132 -4.17 4.43 -7.36
N SER A 133 -4.86 3.30 -7.45
CA SER A 133 -6.18 3.07 -6.86
C SER A 133 -6.36 1.58 -6.52
N ARG A 134 -7.36 1.27 -5.68
CA ARG A 134 -7.71 -0.13 -5.42
C ARG A 134 -8.32 -0.77 -6.66
N THR A 135 -7.90 -2.01 -6.92
CA THR A 135 -8.40 -2.78 -8.07
C THR A 135 -9.94 -2.87 -8.10
N PRO A 136 -10.56 -2.71 -9.26
CA PRO A 136 -12.01 -2.94 -9.40
C PRO A 136 -12.37 -4.42 -9.46
N ASP A 137 -11.44 -5.29 -9.86
CA ASP A 137 -11.70 -6.63 -10.38
C ASP A 137 -10.78 -7.71 -9.79
N HIS A 138 -10.15 -7.47 -8.63
CA HIS A 138 -9.23 -8.41 -7.99
C HIS A 138 -7.86 -8.59 -8.69
N ARG A 139 -7.73 -8.27 -9.96
CA ARG A 139 -6.49 -8.43 -10.73
C ARG A 139 -5.50 -7.33 -10.39
N VAL A 140 -4.21 -7.62 -10.53
CA VAL A 140 -3.15 -6.61 -10.42
C VAL A 140 -3.22 -5.67 -11.62
N GLN A 141 -3.53 -4.41 -11.35
CA GLN A 141 -3.65 -3.38 -12.39
C GLN A 141 -2.27 -2.92 -12.88
N PRO A 142 -2.18 -2.27 -14.04
CA PRO A 142 -0.92 -1.71 -14.53
C PRO A 142 -0.25 -0.79 -13.50
N PHE A 143 1.06 -0.96 -13.32
CA PHE A 143 1.85 -0.13 -12.42
C PHE A 143 2.24 1.18 -13.09
N GLN A 144 1.93 2.30 -12.45
CA GLN A 144 2.27 3.63 -12.94
C GLN A 144 3.78 3.90 -12.84
N THR A 145 4.33 4.56 -13.85
CA THR A 145 5.76 4.86 -13.93
C THR A 145 6.25 5.92 -12.91
N GLY A 146 5.33 6.57 -12.20
CA GLY A 146 5.66 7.56 -11.16
C GLY A 146 6.58 7.02 -10.06
N ALA A 147 6.47 5.73 -9.71
CA ALA A 147 7.37 5.09 -8.75
C ALA A 147 8.85 5.11 -9.21
N MET A 148 9.11 5.11 -10.52
CA MET A 148 10.48 5.17 -11.06
C MET A 148 11.19 6.48 -10.74
N LEU A 149 10.45 7.59 -10.58
CA LEU A 149 11.04 8.86 -10.11
C LEU A 149 11.59 8.71 -8.69
N VAL A 150 10.84 8.06 -7.81
CA VAL A 150 11.26 7.80 -6.43
C VAL A 150 12.47 6.87 -6.41
N ILE A 151 12.44 5.79 -7.19
CA ILE A 151 13.55 4.83 -7.33
C ILE A 151 14.81 5.55 -7.84
N LYS A 152 14.70 6.38 -8.88
CA LYS A 152 15.83 7.12 -9.46
C LYS A 152 16.46 8.09 -8.46
N ARG A 153 15.66 8.76 -7.63
CA ARG A 153 16.13 9.83 -6.73
C ARG A 153 16.64 9.33 -5.39
N ALA A 154 16.08 8.24 -4.88
CA ALA A 154 16.41 7.72 -3.55
C ALA A 154 17.21 6.40 -3.58
N ARG A 155 17.27 5.70 -4.71
CA ARG A 155 17.97 4.41 -4.92
C ARG A 155 17.72 3.38 -3.80
N PRO A 156 16.45 3.07 -3.48
CA PRO A 156 16.12 2.11 -2.45
C PRO A 156 16.33 0.66 -2.92
N GLN A 157 16.40 -0.28 -1.98
CA GLN A 157 16.05 -1.66 -2.26
C GLN A 157 14.54 -1.74 -2.50
N VAL A 158 14.13 -2.27 -3.67
CA VAL A 158 12.71 -2.39 -4.04
C VAL A 158 12.22 -3.78 -3.71
N VAL A 159 11.30 -3.89 -2.74
CA VAL A 159 10.69 -5.15 -2.32
C VAL A 159 9.31 -5.28 -2.98
N PRO A 160 9.12 -6.21 -3.94
CA PRO A 160 7.79 -6.51 -4.44
C PRO A 160 6.97 -7.20 -3.35
N VAL A 161 5.71 -6.78 -3.21
CA VAL A 161 4.81 -7.29 -2.17
C VAL A 161 3.50 -7.72 -2.81
N ALA A 162 3.04 -8.92 -2.51
CA ALA A 162 1.74 -9.39 -2.91
C ALA A 162 0.79 -9.45 -1.72
N VAL A 163 -0.44 -8.96 -1.91
CA VAL A 163 -1.56 -9.16 -1.00
C VAL A 163 -2.65 -9.96 -1.70
N GLU A 164 -3.29 -10.90 -0.96
CA GLU A 164 -4.37 -11.72 -1.48
C GLU A 164 -5.40 -12.01 -0.40
N GLY A 165 -6.69 -12.04 -0.80
CA GLY A 165 -7.84 -12.22 0.07
C GLY A 165 -8.50 -10.93 0.59
N PRO A 166 -7.81 -9.78 0.71
CA PRO A 166 -8.46 -8.53 1.12
C PRO A 166 -9.58 -8.07 0.19
N PHE A 167 -9.54 -8.41 -1.10
CA PHE A 167 -10.62 -8.08 -2.05
C PHE A 167 -11.93 -8.74 -1.64
N GLN A 168 -11.92 -10.02 -1.28
CA GLN A 168 -13.11 -10.74 -0.84
C GLN A 168 -13.60 -10.24 0.53
N ALA A 169 -12.68 -9.81 1.39
CA ALA A 169 -12.99 -9.31 2.72
C ALA A 169 -13.59 -7.90 2.70
N TRP A 170 -12.97 -6.97 1.97
CA TRP A 170 -13.42 -5.57 1.93
C TRP A 170 -13.09 -4.88 0.61
N PRO A 171 -13.77 -5.23 -0.50
CA PRO A 171 -13.57 -4.58 -1.78
C PRO A 171 -13.99 -3.11 -1.75
N ARG A 172 -13.53 -2.33 -2.71
CA ARG A 172 -13.90 -0.91 -2.86
C ARG A 172 -15.41 -0.68 -3.04
N SER A 173 -16.12 -1.66 -3.56
CA SER A 173 -17.57 -1.61 -3.79
C SER A 173 -18.39 -1.72 -2.50
N ARG A 174 -17.80 -2.18 -1.39
CA ARG A 174 -18.49 -2.45 -0.13
C ARG A 174 -18.15 -1.41 0.94
N LYS A 175 -19.19 -0.95 1.67
CA LYS A 175 -19.03 0.03 2.76
C LYS A 175 -18.39 -0.59 4.02
N PHE A 176 -18.71 -1.84 4.35
CA PHE A 176 -18.22 -2.55 5.54
C PHE A 176 -17.52 -3.85 5.17
N PRO A 177 -16.53 -4.30 5.96
CA PRO A 177 -15.85 -5.57 5.71
C PRO A 177 -16.78 -6.77 6.00
N LYS A 178 -16.52 -7.87 5.29
CA LYS A 178 -17.05 -9.19 5.63
C LYS A 178 -16.08 -9.83 6.63
N LEU A 179 -16.49 -9.91 7.90
CA LEU A 179 -15.58 -10.26 8.99
C LEU A 179 -15.27 -11.77 9.07
N TRP A 180 -16.22 -12.64 8.74
CA TRP A 180 -16.09 -14.07 8.97
C TRP A 180 -15.86 -14.85 7.67
N GLY A 181 -15.12 -15.96 7.79
CA GLY A 181 -14.87 -16.89 6.68
C GLY A 181 -13.87 -16.38 5.66
N GLN A 182 -13.21 -15.23 5.91
CA GLN A 182 -12.21 -14.68 5.02
C GLN A 182 -10.81 -15.17 5.41
N ARG A 183 -9.95 -15.31 4.41
CA ARG A 183 -8.53 -15.55 4.58
C ARG A 183 -7.80 -14.44 3.88
N VAL A 184 -6.83 -13.84 4.56
CA VAL A 184 -6.01 -12.78 3.97
C VAL A 184 -4.54 -13.12 4.14
N GLY A 185 -3.73 -12.74 3.17
CA GLY A 185 -2.30 -12.99 3.23
C GLY A 185 -1.47 -11.89 2.61
N ILE A 186 -0.21 -11.84 3.02
CA ILE A 186 0.81 -10.99 2.47
C ILE A 186 2.09 -11.78 2.23
N MET A 187 2.74 -11.52 1.11
CA MET A 187 4.02 -12.13 0.75
C MET A 187 5.00 -11.07 0.29
N TYR A 188 6.19 -11.07 0.90
CA TYR A 188 7.31 -10.22 0.49
C TYR A 188 8.23 -11.01 -0.43
N GLY A 189 8.56 -10.43 -1.58
CA GLY A 189 9.48 -11.01 -2.55
C GLY A 189 10.95 -10.65 -2.28
N GLU A 190 11.85 -11.23 -3.06
CA GLU A 190 13.26 -10.87 -3.02
C GLU A 190 13.46 -9.42 -3.44
N PRO A 191 14.27 -8.64 -2.69
CA PRO A 191 14.60 -7.27 -3.04
C PRO A 191 15.25 -7.19 -4.42
N VAL A 192 14.90 -6.14 -5.14
CA VAL A 192 15.51 -5.76 -6.43
C VAL A 192 16.29 -4.48 -6.21
N ALA A 193 17.55 -4.45 -6.60
CA ALA A 193 18.37 -3.26 -6.52
C ALA A 193 17.84 -2.16 -7.46
N ALA A 194 17.92 -0.91 -7.02
CA ALA A 194 17.50 0.22 -7.85
C ALA A 194 18.26 0.27 -9.20
N GLU A 195 19.53 -0.08 -9.21
CA GLU A 195 20.38 -0.13 -10.39
C GLU A 195 19.83 -1.07 -11.47
N THR A 196 19.35 -2.25 -11.07
CA THR A 196 18.71 -3.22 -11.98
C THR A 196 17.49 -2.61 -12.69
N LEU A 197 16.65 -1.89 -11.94
CA LEU A 197 15.45 -1.25 -12.48
C LEU A 197 15.79 -0.04 -13.35
N LEU A 198 16.80 0.71 -12.98
CA LEU A 198 17.24 1.92 -13.71
C LEU A 198 17.97 1.60 -15.02
N ALA A 199 18.47 0.37 -15.20
CA ALA A 199 19.03 -0.12 -16.45
C ALA A 199 17.95 -0.42 -17.51
N MET A 200 16.68 -0.50 -17.11
CA MET A 200 15.52 -0.77 -17.99
C MET A 200 14.80 0.53 -18.34
N LYS A 201 13.99 0.50 -19.40
CA LYS A 201 13.02 1.57 -19.63
C LYS A 201 11.98 1.60 -18.50
N PRO A 202 11.52 2.78 -18.06
CA PRO A 202 10.60 2.91 -16.92
C PRO A 202 9.35 2.01 -17.01
N ALA A 203 8.74 1.91 -18.19
CA ALA A 203 7.56 1.07 -18.40
C ALA A 203 7.89 -0.43 -18.30
N GLU A 204 9.03 -0.86 -18.81
CA GLU A 204 9.49 -2.25 -18.75
C GLU A 204 9.80 -2.67 -17.31
N ALA A 205 10.49 -1.79 -16.54
CA ALA A 205 10.79 -2.04 -15.14
C ALA A 205 9.50 -2.18 -14.29
N MET A 206 8.52 -1.32 -14.51
CA MET A 206 7.25 -1.37 -13.79
C MET A 206 6.41 -2.57 -14.19
N GLU A 207 6.43 -2.98 -15.46
CA GLU A 207 5.75 -4.18 -15.92
C GLU A 207 6.39 -5.46 -15.37
N MET A 208 7.72 -5.54 -15.33
CA MET A 208 8.44 -6.64 -14.69
C MET A 208 8.07 -6.77 -13.22
N LEU A 209 8.02 -5.65 -12.47
CA LEU A 209 7.60 -5.65 -11.06
C LEU A 209 6.13 -6.06 -10.91
N ARG A 210 5.23 -5.59 -11.79
CA ARG A 210 3.82 -5.97 -11.79
C ARG A 210 3.64 -7.48 -12.00
N GLN A 211 4.31 -8.05 -12.99
CA GLN A 211 4.27 -9.49 -13.27
C GLN A 211 4.79 -10.31 -12.10
N ARG A 212 5.88 -9.86 -11.47
CA ARG A 212 6.43 -10.50 -10.28
C ARG A 212 5.44 -10.48 -9.11
N VAL A 213 4.77 -9.35 -8.88
CA VAL A 213 3.73 -9.21 -7.85
C VAL A 213 2.52 -10.11 -8.19
N ASP A 214 2.08 -10.18 -9.44
CA ASP A 214 0.95 -11.05 -9.82
C ASP A 214 1.28 -12.54 -9.68
N THR A 215 2.48 -12.97 -10.06
CA THR A 215 2.94 -14.34 -9.81
C THR A 215 2.92 -14.65 -8.31
N MET A 216 3.48 -13.77 -7.48
CA MET A 216 3.48 -13.94 -6.03
C MET A 216 2.05 -13.94 -5.45
N ARG A 217 1.13 -13.15 -6.01
CA ARG A 217 -0.28 -13.12 -5.60
C ARG A 217 -0.97 -14.45 -5.89
N ARG A 218 -0.70 -15.05 -7.05
CA ARG A 218 -1.22 -16.38 -7.41
C ARG A 218 -0.69 -17.46 -6.47
N ASP A 219 0.63 -17.49 -6.21
CA ASP A 219 1.23 -18.40 -5.22
C ASP A 219 0.61 -18.21 -3.83
N LEU A 220 0.31 -16.97 -3.47
CA LEU A 220 -0.31 -16.63 -2.20
C LEU A 220 -1.77 -17.11 -2.14
N ALA A 221 -2.52 -17.00 -3.22
CA ALA A 221 -3.87 -17.52 -3.35
C ALA A 221 -3.89 -19.03 -3.11
N ASP A 222 -2.99 -19.78 -3.73
CA ASP A 222 -2.84 -21.22 -3.55
C ASP A 222 -2.55 -21.57 -2.08
N LYS A 223 -1.63 -20.86 -1.42
CA LYS A 223 -1.31 -21.04 0.01
C LYS A 223 -2.48 -20.75 0.94
N LEU A 224 -3.38 -19.86 0.53
CA LEU A 224 -4.59 -19.51 1.27
C LEU A 224 -5.78 -20.43 0.91
N GLY A 225 -5.67 -21.25 -0.13
CA GLY A 225 -6.77 -22.04 -0.70
C GLY A 225 -7.88 -21.12 -1.25
N LEU A 226 -7.47 -20.08 -1.96
CA LEU A 226 -8.33 -19.13 -2.68
C LEU A 226 -8.18 -19.33 -4.18
N ASP A 227 -9.22 -19.02 -4.94
CA ASP A 227 -9.16 -18.97 -6.39
C ASP A 227 -8.53 -17.63 -6.82
N PRO A 228 -7.33 -17.65 -7.46
CA PRO A 228 -6.66 -16.42 -7.90
C PRO A 228 -7.40 -15.71 -9.04
N ASP A 229 -8.27 -16.39 -9.74
CA ASP A 229 -9.04 -15.88 -10.87
C ASP A 229 -10.52 -15.61 -10.51
N ALA A 230 -10.89 -15.76 -9.22
CA ALA A 230 -12.21 -15.40 -8.73
C ALA A 230 -12.54 -13.94 -9.13
N TYR A 231 -13.61 -13.78 -9.90
CA TYR A 231 -13.99 -12.50 -10.50
C TYR A 231 -15.49 -12.24 -10.27
N ASP A 232 -15.78 -11.12 -9.63
CA ASP A 232 -17.14 -10.58 -9.51
C ASP A 232 -17.32 -9.47 -10.57
N ALA A 233 -17.85 -9.86 -11.74
CA ALA A 233 -18.05 -8.96 -12.87
C ALA A 233 -18.96 -7.79 -12.52
N GLU A 234 -20.07 -8.04 -11.81
CA GLU A 234 -21.00 -6.99 -11.43
C GLU A 234 -20.39 -5.99 -10.42
N ALA A 235 -19.60 -6.49 -9.46
CA ALA A 235 -18.89 -5.62 -8.53
C ALA A 235 -17.86 -4.76 -9.26
N ALA A 236 -17.13 -5.34 -10.21
CA ALA A 236 -16.16 -4.64 -11.03
C ALA A 236 -16.81 -3.55 -11.87
N ASP A 237 -17.91 -3.84 -12.54
CA ASP A 237 -18.64 -2.88 -13.38
C ASP A 237 -19.21 -1.73 -12.55
N ARG A 238 -19.76 -2.01 -11.37
CA ARG A 238 -20.20 -0.96 -10.42
C ARG A 238 -19.05 -0.04 -10.00
N VAL A 239 -17.85 -0.59 -9.76
CA VAL A 239 -16.68 0.21 -9.42
C VAL A 239 -16.22 1.06 -10.59
N ARG A 240 -16.10 0.48 -11.79
CA ARG A 240 -15.70 1.21 -13.01
C ARG A 240 -16.66 2.35 -13.33
N ALA A 241 -17.97 2.11 -13.20
CA ALA A 241 -18.97 3.16 -13.41
C ALA A 241 -18.81 4.33 -12.41
N LYS A 242 -18.56 4.04 -11.13
CA LYS A 242 -18.29 5.08 -10.12
C LYS A 242 -17.00 5.85 -10.39
N ASP A 243 -15.96 5.17 -10.84
CA ASP A 243 -14.68 5.81 -11.17
C ASP A 243 -14.83 6.72 -12.37
N ALA A 244 -15.48 6.27 -13.43
CA ALA A 244 -15.77 7.09 -14.61
C ALA A 244 -16.60 8.34 -14.26
N ALA A 245 -17.63 8.20 -13.43
CA ALA A 245 -18.44 9.32 -12.97
C ALA A 245 -17.60 10.32 -12.13
N TRP A 246 -16.74 9.83 -11.25
CA TRP A 246 -15.86 10.68 -10.45
C TRP A 246 -14.83 11.42 -11.31
N GLU A 247 -14.21 10.75 -12.28
CA GLU A 247 -13.27 11.37 -13.23
C GLU A 247 -13.93 12.46 -14.07
N ALA A 248 -15.13 12.19 -14.58
CA ALA A 248 -15.93 13.16 -15.30
C ALA A 248 -16.24 14.41 -14.45
N GLN A 249 -16.61 14.20 -13.17
CA GLN A 249 -16.85 15.29 -12.23
C GLN A 249 -15.57 16.11 -11.95
N GLN A 250 -14.41 15.46 -11.79
CA GLN A 250 -13.15 16.16 -11.60
C GLN A 250 -12.73 16.95 -12.85
N LYS A 251 -12.94 16.38 -14.04
CA LYS A 251 -12.68 17.05 -15.30
C LYS A 251 -13.57 18.29 -15.48
N ALA A 252 -14.84 18.20 -15.14
CA ALA A 252 -15.79 19.31 -15.16
C ALA A 252 -15.37 20.44 -14.19
N LYS A 253 -14.99 20.11 -12.96
CA LYS A 253 -14.48 21.08 -11.98
C LYS A 253 -13.21 21.78 -12.46
N ARG A 254 -12.28 21.08 -13.12
CA ARG A 254 -11.05 21.67 -13.67
C ARG A 254 -11.33 22.55 -14.88
N ALA A 255 -12.36 22.25 -15.67
CA ALA A 255 -12.77 23.03 -16.83
C ALA A 255 -13.58 24.30 -16.46
N GLY A 256 -13.80 24.61 -15.19
CA GLY A 256 -14.54 25.78 -14.73
C GLY A 256 -16.06 25.72 -15.01
N VAL A 257 -16.57 24.56 -15.40
CA VAL A 257 -18.02 24.35 -15.59
C VAL A 257 -18.63 24.09 -14.23
N GLY A 258 -19.41 25.05 -13.70
CA GLY A 258 -19.95 25.09 -12.36
C GLY A 258 -20.66 23.80 -11.93
N SER A 259 -20.57 23.55 -10.64
CA SER A 259 -21.39 22.57 -9.93
C SER A 259 -22.86 22.99 -10.07
N PRO A 260 -23.80 22.09 -10.43
CA PRO A 260 -25.20 22.38 -10.26
C PRO A 260 -25.47 22.60 -8.77
N ALA A 261 -25.96 23.77 -8.42
CA ALA A 261 -26.47 24.10 -7.11
C ALA A 261 -27.61 23.14 -6.75
N SER A 262 -27.53 22.54 -5.60
CA SER A 262 -28.64 21.88 -4.92
C SER A 262 -28.66 22.32 -3.48
#